data_099ea75743eaaef321476a3149ed9b87
#
_entry.id   099ea75743eaaef321476a3149ed9b87
#
_cell.length_a   1.000
_cell.length_b   1.000
_cell.length_c   1.000
_cell.angle_alpha   90.00
_cell.angle_beta   90.00
_cell.angle_gamma   90.00
#
_symmetry.space_group_name_H-M   'P 1'
#
loop_
_entity.id
_entity.type
_entity.pdbx_description
1 polymer ?
#
loop_
_entity_poly.entity_id
_entity_poly.type
_entity_poly.pdbx_seq_one_letter_code
_entity_poly.pdbx_strand_id
1 'polypeptide(L)'
;LLPGDGAVMLKRDEAIEAIKHGLPTRRIESWHYTDLRRLLTAVPAYDDSVKAAAIAPLVEGSPVLAVLNGVASKAPALKNATVAPVSEKLTDGSYAPALAHRGSDDAIGALNAALVADGWFLDIADDAEFDKPIELQNVQAGGQVHTRLAVRVGDNVKATVVERQAGTAPALVSSVSNIVVGDDTELVWLIVQEQPDSVTYLGQFNAWIGKNAKLTLFVM
;
A
#
# COMPACT_ATOMS: atom_id res chain seq x y z
N LEU A 1 -11.82 -12.02 10.67
CA LEU A 1 -11.81 -12.61 9.32
C LEU A 1 -11.38 -11.54 8.32
N LEU A 2 -10.51 -11.89 7.38
CA LEU A 2 -10.12 -10.98 6.29
C LEU A 2 -11.32 -10.74 5.36
N PRO A 3 -11.51 -9.51 4.84
CA PRO A 3 -12.59 -9.22 3.91
C PRO A 3 -12.34 -9.91 2.56
N GLY A 4 -13.41 -10.33 1.88
CA GLY A 4 -13.33 -10.88 0.53
C GLY A 4 -14.53 -11.77 0.17
N ASP A 5 -14.89 -11.72 -1.10
CA ASP A 5 -15.79 -12.67 -1.73
C ASP A 5 -15.06 -13.93 -2.22
N GLY A 6 -15.74 -14.81 -2.93
CA GLY A 6 -15.16 -16.04 -3.46
C GLY A 6 -13.98 -15.80 -4.42
N ALA A 7 -14.02 -14.75 -5.24
CA ALA A 7 -12.94 -14.43 -6.18
C ALA A 7 -11.70 -13.91 -5.45
N VAL A 8 -11.89 -13.07 -4.43
CA VAL A 8 -10.81 -12.60 -3.56
C VAL A 8 -10.20 -13.74 -2.77
N MET A 9 -11.02 -14.65 -2.22
CA MET A 9 -10.50 -15.80 -1.47
C MET A 9 -9.66 -16.72 -2.36
N LEU A 10 -10.08 -16.95 -3.61
CA LEU A 10 -9.27 -17.70 -4.57
C LEU A 10 -7.90 -17.04 -4.80
N LYS A 11 -7.83 -15.71 -4.93
CA LYS A 11 -6.55 -15.00 -5.09
C LYS A 11 -5.68 -15.07 -3.84
N ARG A 12 -6.27 -15.08 -2.66
CA ARG A 12 -5.53 -15.30 -1.41
C ARG A 12 -4.93 -16.71 -1.34
N ASP A 13 -5.71 -17.72 -1.75
CA ASP A 13 -5.24 -19.10 -1.81
C ASP A 13 -4.09 -19.26 -2.82
N GLU A 14 -4.19 -18.67 -4.01
CA GLU A 14 -3.10 -18.61 -4.99
C GLU A 14 -1.84 -17.95 -4.40
N ALA A 15 -2.00 -16.87 -3.66
CA ALA A 15 -0.90 -16.15 -3.02
C ALA A 15 -0.25 -16.97 -1.90
N ILE A 16 -1.03 -17.67 -1.10
CA ILE A 16 -0.53 -18.60 -0.07
C ILE A 16 0.24 -19.75 -0.72
N GLU A 17 -0.29 -20.33 -1.80
CA GLU A 17 0.39 -21.38 -2.56
C GLU A 17 1.75 -20.92 -3.09
N ALA A 18 1.85 -19.67 -3.56
CA ALA A 18 3.10 -19.11 -4.07
C ALA A 18 4.22 -19.03 -3.02
N ILE A 19 3.87 -18.86 -1.75
CA ILE A 19 4.85 -18.72 -0.65
C ILE A 19 4.96 -19.95 0.27
N LYS A 20 4.08 -20.96 0.11
CA LYS A 20 4.04 -22.13 1.02
C LYS A 20 5.32 -22.97 0.98
N HIS A 21 6.03 -23.00 -0.14
CA HIS A 21 7.28 -23.74 -0.29
C HIS A 21 8.50 -23.00 0.30
N GLY A 22 8.27 -21.86 0.89
CA GLY A 22 9.25 -21.03 1.57
C GLY A 22 9.46 -19.68 0.94
N LEU A 23 9.84 -18.73 1.76
CA LEU A 23 10.20 -17.38 1.35
C LEU A 23 11.57 -17.36 0.65
N PRO A 24 11.81 -16.42 -0.27
CA PRO A 24 13.06 -16.35 -1.00
C PRO A 24 14.27 -16.12 -0.09
N THR A 25 15.39 -16.68 -0.51
CA THR A 25 16.69 -16.50 0.12
C THR A 25 17.64 -15.82 -0.85
N ARG A 26 18.82 -15.42 -0.39
CA ARG A 26 19.88 -14.81 -1.22
C ARG A 26 20.37 -15.66 -2.40
N ARG A 27 19.89 -16.90 -2.54
CA ARG A 27 20.19 -17.75 -3.70
C ARG A 27 19.36 -17.41 -4.93
N ILE A 28 18.26 -16.66 -4.75
CA ILE A 28 17.41 -16.18 -5.82
C ILE A 28 17.95 -14.80 -6.26
N GLU A 29 18.16 -14.58 -7.55
CA GLU A 29 18.80 -13.38 -8.09
C GLU A 29 18.13 -12.09 -7.62
N SER A 30 16.81 -12.00 -7.74
CA SER A 30 16.03 -10.85 -7.31
C SER A 30 16.09 -10.58 -5.79
N TRP A 31 16.59 -11.56 -5.01
CA TRP A 31 16.70 -11.50 -3.55
C TRP A 31 18.14 -11.58 -3.04
N HIS A 32 19.13 -11.42 -3.92
CA HIS A 32 20.55 -11.59 -3.59
C HIS A 32 21.00 -10.82 -2.34
N TYR A 33 20.47 -9.62 -2.13
CA TYR A 33 20.82 -8.77 -0.98
C TYR A 33 19.92 -8.94 0.24
N THR A 34 18.81 -9.70 0.12
CA THR A 34 17.82 -9.87 1.20
C THR A 34 17.42 -11.32 1.37
N ASP A 35 17.65 -11.88 2.55
CA ASP A 35 17.12 -13.19 2.93
C ASP A 35 15.79 -12.99 3.67
N LEU A 36 14.69 -13.03 2.94
CA LEU A 36 13.37 -12.77 3.49
C LEU A 36 12.96 -13.82 4.53
N ARG A 37 13.36 -15.07 4.35
CA ARG A 37 13.10 -16.14 5.31
C ARG A 37 13.80 -15.87 6.65
N ARG A 38 15.03 -15.35 6.61
CA ARG A 38 15.79 -14.99 7.82
C ARG A 38 15.21 -13.74 8.47
N LEU A 39 14.79 -12.76 7.67
CA LEU A 39 14.20 -11.51 8.14
C LEU A 39 12.90 -11.76 8.91
N LEU A 40 12.09 -12.72 8.45
CA LEU A 40 10.79 -13.04 9.03
C LEU A 40 10.81 -14.25 9.98
N THR A 41 11.96 -14.58 10.57
CA THR A 41 12.07 -15.68 11.54
C THR A 41 11.22 -15.45 12.79
N ALA A 42 11.10 -14.21 13.23
CA ALA A 42 10.25 -13.79 14.33
C ALA A 42 9.44 -12.57 13.90
N VAL A 43 8.14 -12.73 13.86
CA VAL A 43 7.21 -11.65 13.53
C VAL A 43 6.26 -11.42 14.71
N PRO A 44 5.86 -10.18 15.00
CA PRO A 44 4.84 -9.89 16.00
C PRO A 44 3.54 -10.62 15.68
N ALA A 45 2.79 -11.01 16.69
CA ALA A 45 1.44 -11.54 16.48
C ALA A 45 0.51 -10.45 15.96
N TYR A 46 -0.50 -10.86 15.21
CA TYR A 46 -1.60 -9.95 14.88
C TYR A 46 -2.35 -9.59 16.17
N ASP A 47 -2.64 -8.28 16.35
CA ASP A 47 -3.35 -7.77 17.52
C ASP A 47 -4.33 -6.67 17.09
N ASP A 48 -5.61 -6.98 17.13
CA ASP A 48 -6.71 -6.07 16.78
C ASP A 48 -7.09 -5.09 17.89
N SER A 49 -6.57 -5.30 19.10
CA SER A 49 -6.77 -4.40 20.23
C SER A 49 -5.91 -3.13 20.13
N VAL A 50 -4.81 -3.18 19.37
CA VAL A 50 -3.88 -2.06 19.20
C VAL A 50 -4.54 -0.95 18.38
N LYS A 51 -4.47 0.27 18.87
CA LYS A 51 -5.04 1.44 18.19
C LYS A 51 -3.94 2.41 17.81
N ALA A 52 -3.92 2.78 16.55
CA ALA A 52 -3.11 3.86 16.01
C ALA A 52 -3.98 5.12 15.79
N ALA A 53 -3.34 6.26 15.71
CA ALA A 53 -4.00 7.54 15.41
C ALA A 53 -3.30 8.20 14.22
N ALA A 54 -4.07 8.91 13.40
CA ALA A 54 -3.51 9.73 12.34
C ALA A 54 -2.58 10.81 12.93
N ILE A 55 -1.54 11.13 12.19
CA ILE A 55 -0.56 12.15 12.57
C ILE A 55 -0.80 13.44 11.76
N ALA A 56 -0.28 14.55 12.23
CA ALA A 56 -0.38 15.81 11.50
C ALA A 56 0.28 15.68 10.12
N PRO A 57 -0.33 16.22 9.05
CA PRO A 57 0.24 16.15 7.71
C PRO A 57 1.56 16.91 7.63
N LEU A 58 2.46 16.49 6.75
CA LEU A 58 3.74 17.16 6.52
C LEU A 58 3.56 18.58 5.97
N VAL A 59 2.53 18.77 5.16
CA VAL A 59 2.15 20.10 4.67
C VAL A 59 0.82 20.46 5.30
N GLU A 60 0.80 21.53 6.08
CA GLU A 60 -0.40 21.98 6.77
C GLU A 60 -1.58 22.17 5.83
N GLY A 61 -2.73 21.58 6.20
CA GLY A 61 -3.95 21.61 5.40
C GLY A 61 -3.98 20.66 4.22
N SER A 62 -3.01 19.76 4.06
CA SER A 62 -3.11 18.63 3.13
C SER A 62 -4.24 17.70 3.54
N PRO A 63 -5.04 17.19 2.58
CA PRO A 63 -6.00 16.14 2.87
C PRO A 63 -5.26 14.85 3.23
N VAL A 64 -5.70 14.18 4.30
CA VAL A 64 -5.09 12.95 4.83
C VAL A 64 -6.02 11.77 4.66
N LEU A 65 -5.55 10.73 4.00
CA LEU A 65 -6.17 9.42 3.92
C LEU A 65 -5.35 8.46 4.78
N ALA A 66 -5.79 8.19 6.00
CA ALA A 66 -5.04 7.37 6.94
C ALA A 66 -5.55 5.93 6.99
N VAL A 67 -4.61 4.98 7.01
CA VAL A 67 -4.79 3.60 7.42
C VAL A 67 -4.18 3.46 8.82
N LEU A 68 -4.99 3.09 9.79
CA LEU A 68 -4.63 3.05 11.19
C LEU A 68 -4.60 1.60 11.66
N ASN A 69 -3.41 1.09 11.90
CA ASN A 69 -3.18 -0.31 12.25
C ASN A 69 -3.87 -1.30 11.29
N GLY A 70 -3.76 -1.02 9.97
CA GLY A 70 -4.31 -1.87 8.92
C GLY A 70 -5.79 -1.65 8.58
N VAL A 71 -6.44 -0.61 9.14
CA VAL A 71 -7.85 -0.27 8.87
C VAL A 71 -7.94 1.16 8.34
N ALA A 72 -8.62 1.34 7.23
CA ALA A 72 -8.86 2.66 6.65
C ALA A 72 -9.74 3.50 7.59
N SER A 73 -9.34 4.75 7.83
CA SER A 73 -10.08 5.69 8.66
C SER A 73 -11.23 6.33 7.87
N LYS A 74 -11.94 7.27 8.48
CA LYS A 74 -12.91 8.08 7.71
C LYS A 74 -12.17 8.97 6.72
N ALA A 75 -12.49 8.83 5.43
CA ALA A 75 -11.93 9.67 4.38
C ALA A 75 -12.45 11.12 4.46
N PRO A 76 -11.60 12.13 4.21
CA PRO A 76 -12.06 13.47 3.92
C PRO A 76 -12.73 13.51 2.54
N ALA A 77 -13.59 14.50 2.32
CA ALA A 77 -14.05 14.80 0.96
C ALA A 77 -12.89 15.41 0.15
N LEU A 78 -12.61 14.83 -1.00
CA LEU A 78 -11.64 15.37 -1.95
C LEU A 78 -12.38 15.96 -3.16
N LYS A 79 -12.02 17.18 -3.53
CA LYS A 79 -12.46 17.76 -4.81
C LYS A 79 -11.72 17.05 -5.95
N ASN A 80 -12.42 16.71 -7.00
CA ASN A 80 -11.87 16.06 -8.21
C ASN A 80 -11.26 14.67 -7.97
N ALA A 81 -11.63 14.00 -6.88
CA ALA A 81 -11.20 12.63 -6.64
C ALA A 81 -12.28 11.83 -5.90
N THR A 82 -12.31 10.54 -6.16
CA THR A 82 -13.13 9.59 -5.41
C THR A 82 -12.23 8.71 -4.55
N VAL A 83 -12.72 8.36 -3.36
CA VAL A 83 -11.98 7.58 -2.38
C VAL A 83 -12.87 6.48 -1.84
N ALA A 84 -12.33 5.27 -1.74
CA ALA A 84 -13.01 4.14 -1.10
C ALA A 84 -12.01 3.30 -0.30
N PRO A 85 -12.41 2.70 0.83
CA PRO A 85 -11.61 1.69 1.49
C PRO A 85 -11.40 0.47 0.58
N VAL A 86 -10.20 -0.10 0.61
CA VAL A 86 -9.90 -1.34 -0.12
C VAL A 86 -10.75 -2.50 0.40
N SER A 87 -11.08 -2.51 1.70
CA SER A 87 -11.95 -3.53 2.32
C SER A 87 -13.34 -3.62 1.68
N GLU A 88 -13.93 -2.50 1.24
CA GLU A 88 -15.19 -2.53 0.50
C GLU A 88 -15.04 -3.25 -0.84
N LYS A 89 -13.99 -2.95 -1.59
CA LYS A 89 -13.69 -3.57 -2.89
C LYS A 89 -13.21 -5.02 -2.79
N LEU A 90 -12.64 -5.40 -1.66
CA LEU A 90 -12.39 -6.81 -1.35
C LEU A 90 -13.69 -7.55 -1.09
N THR A 91 -14.60 -6.93 -0.35
CA THR A 91 -15.88 -7.53 0.04
C THR A 91 -16.80 -7.75 -1.16
N ASP A 92 -16.83 -6.81 -2.12
CA ASP A 92 -17.63 -6.92 -3.34
C ASP A 92 -16.93 -7.70 -4.48
N GLY A 93 -15.69 -8.13 -4.28
CA GLY A 93 -14.88 -8.89 -5.23
C GLY A 93 -14.22 -8.07 -6.33
N SER A 94 -14.52 -6.78 -6.45
CA SER A 94 -13.99 -5.94 -7.53
C SER A 94 -12.47 -5.75 -7.47
N TYR A 95 -11.86 -5.99 -6.29
CA TYR A 95 -10.41 -5.92 -6.10
C TYR A 95 -9.65 -7.21 -6.43
N ALA A 96 -10.33 -8.34 -6.68
CA ALA A 96 -9.67 -9.62 -6.92
C ALA A 96 -8.57 -9.58 -8.01
N PRO A 97 -8.75 -8.93 -9.17
CA PRO A 97 -7.68 -8.83 -10.17
C PRO A 97 -6.42 -8.12 -9.67
N ALA A 98 -6.58 -7.14 -8.80
CA ALA A 98 -5.48 -6.35 -8.24
C ALA A 98 -4.67 -7.09 -7.16
N LEU A 99 -5.17 -8.24 -6.66
CA LEU A 99 -4.46 -9.11 -5.74
C LEU A 99 -3.45 -10.02 -6.44
N ALA A 100 -3.48 -10.12 -7.76
CA ALA A 100 -2.53 -10.96 -8.50
C ALA A 100 -1.09 -10.53 -8.18
N HIS A 101 -0.26 -11.51 -7.79
CA HIS A 101 1.19 -11.32 -7.64
C HIS A 101 1.90 -11.46 -8.98
N ARG A 102 3.12 -10.91 -9.08
CA ARG A 102 3.86 -10.78 -10.34
C ARG A 102 4.96 -11.84 -10.49
N GLY A 103 4.57 -13.07 -10.77
CA GLY A 103 5.52 -14.15 -10.97
C GLY A 103 5.99 -14.82 -9.67
N SER A 104 6.89 -15.79 -9.82
CA SER A 104 7.31 -16.70 -8.74
C SER A 104 8.21 -16.07 -7.68
N ASP A 105 8.83 -14.94 -7.95
CA ASP A 105 9.74 -14.21 -7.06
C ASP A 105 9.12 -12.94 -6.46
N ASP A 106 7.85 -12.68 -6.72
CA ASP A 106 7.06 -11.60 -6.09
C ASP A 106 6.54 -12.02 -4.70
N ALA A 107 7.46 -12.30 -3.80
CA ALA A 107 7.10 -12.77 -2.45
C ALA A 107 6.42 -11.68 -1.59
N ILE A 108 6.74 -10.39 -1.78
CA ILE A 108 6.08 -9.29 -1.05
C ILE A 108 4.65 -9.15 -1.53
N GLY A 109 4.42 -9.14 -2.85
CA GLY A 109 3.09 -9.08 -3.43
C GLY A 109 2.22 -10.26 -3.00
N ALA A 110 2.77 -11.48 -2.98
CA ALA A 110 2.07 -12.68 -2.53
C ALA A 110 1.74 -12.62 -1.04
N LEU A 111 2.72 -12.29 -0.17
CA LEU A 111 2.48 -12.14 1.27
C LEU A 111 1.39 -11.10 1.55
N ASN A 112 1.47 -9.96 0.90
CA ASN A 112 0.48 -8.91 1.06
C ASN A 112 -0.89 -9.33 0.52
N ALA A 113 -0.99 -9.98 -0.65
CA ALA A 113 -2.25 -10.46 -1.22
C ALA A 113 -2.95 -11.48 -0.30
N ALA A 114 -2.17 -12.35 0.36
CA ALA A 114 -2.71 -13.30 1.33
C ALA A 114 -3.32 -12.62 2.57
N LEU A 115 -2.73 -11.52 3.06
CA LEU A 115 -3.00 -10.97 4.38
C LEU A 115 -3.62 -9.57 4.41
N VAL A 116 -3.70 -8.86 3.27
CA VAL A 116 -4.23 -7.50 3.24
C VAL A 116 -5.67 -7.45 3.75
N ALA A 117 -5.92 -6.53 4.69
CA ALA A 117 -7.25 -6.30 5.24
C ALA A 117 -7.91 -5.05 4.66
N ASP A 118 -7.12 -3.98 4.48
CA ASP A 118 -7.65 -2.68 4.04
C ASP A 118 -6.56 -1.81 3.41
N GLY A 119 -6.93 -0.58 3.11
CA GLY A 119 -6.11 0.45 2.48
C GLY A 119 -6.98 1.46 1.76
N TRP A 120 -6.42 2.16 0.78
CA TRP A 120 -7.16 3.17 0.03
C TRP A 120 -7.17 2.89 -1.46
N PHE A 121 -8.35 3.02 -2.04
CA PHE A 121 -8.55 3.23 -3.47
C PHE A 121 -8.79 4.73 -3.67
N LEU A 122 -7.91 5.37 -4.46
CA LEU A 122 -7.98 6.79 -4.80
C LEU A 122 -8.03 6.92 -6.32
N ASP A 123 -9.07 7.54 -6.82
CA ASP A 123 -9.25 7.81 -8.25
C ASP A 123 -9.33 9.33 -8.46
N ILE A 124 -8.28 9.89 -9.03
CA ILE A 124 -8.16 11.31 -9.37
C ILE A 124 -8.67 11.52 -10.79
N ALA A 125 -9.63 12.41 -10.95
CA ALA A 125 -10.24 12.72 -12.24
C ALA A 125 -9.24 13.36 -13.23
N ASP A 126 -9.56 13.28 -14.51
CA ASP A 126 -8.82 14.01 -15.54
C ASP A 126 -8.90 15.52 -15.28
N ASP A 127 -7.88 16.27 -15.68
CA ASP A 127 -7.76 17.71 -15.49
C ASP A 127 -7.87 18.17 -14.03
N ALA A 128 -7.66 17.28 -13.06
CA ALA A 128 -7.76 17.63 -11.65
C ALA A 128 -6.61 18.54 -11.21
N GLU A 129 -6.96 19.55 -10.42
CA GLU A 129 -6.03 20.50 -9.81
C GLU A 129 -6.04 20.37 -8.29
N PHE A 130 -4.85 20.40 -7.68
CA PHE A 130 -4.65 20.33 -6.23
C PHE A 130 -3.71 21.43 -5.77
N ASP A 131 -4.17 22.24 -4.81
CA ASP A 131 -3.35 23.29 -4.19
C ASP A 131 -2.30 22.75 -3.22
N LYS A 132 -2.51 21.51 -2.73
CA LYS A 132 -1.66 20.85 -1.72
C LYS A 132 -1.48 19.37 -2.04
N PRO A 133 -0.39 18.76 -1.55
CA PRO A 133 -0.21 17.32 -1.66
C PRO A 133 -1.36 16.54 -1.02
N ILE A 134 -1.70 15.39 -1.59
CA ILE A 134 -2.55 14.41 -0.92
C ILE A 134 -1.64 13.54 -0.06
N GLU A 135 -1.94 13.40 1.23
CA GLU A 135 -1.14 12.57 2.13
C GLU A 135 -1.84 11.24 2.44
N LEU A 136 -1.17 10.14 2.11
CA LEU A 136 -1.58 8.77 2.39
C LEU A 136 -0.76 8.29 3.60
N GLN A 137 -1.39 8.15 4.76
CA GLN A 137 -0.71 7.71 5.98
C GLN A 137 -0.98 6.22 6.24
N ASN A 138 0.07 5.45 6.48
CA ASN A 138 0.00 4.12 7.07
C ASN A 138 0.65 4.19 8.45
N VAL A 139 -0.17 4.29 9.49
CA VAL A 139 0.30 4.47 10.87
C VAL A 139 0.01 3.21 11.67
N GLN A 140 1.05 2.66 12.31
CA GLN A 140 0.92 1.46 13.12
C GLN A 140 1.42 1.69 14.56
N ALA A 141 0.86 0.95 15.49
CA ALA A 141 1.21 0.95 16.90
C ALA A 141 1.61 -0.45 17.41
N GLY A 142 1.96 -1.36 16.49
CA GLY A 142 2.44 -2.72 16.78
C GLY A 142 1.72 -3.81 16.00
N GLY A 143 2.20 -5.04 16.12
CA GLY A 143 1.59 -6.22 15.54
C GLY A 143 1.91 -6.44 14.05
N GLN A 144 0.95 -6.94 13.31
CA GLN A 144 1.06 -7.13 11.85
C GLN A 144 0.09 -6.21 11.13
N VAL A 145 0.60 -5.50 10.13
CA VAL A 145 -0.17 -4.56 9.31
C VAL A 145 0.08 -4.83 7.83
N HIS A 146 -0.97 -5.13 7.10
CA HIS A 146 -0.90 -5.43 5.67
C HIS A 146 -1.87 -4.52 4.93
N THR A 147 -1.33 -3.59 4.11
CA THR A 147 -2.11 -2.53 3.46
C THR A 147 -1.89 -2.50 1.96
N ARG A 148 -2.87 -1.99 1.23
CA ARG A 148 -2.74 -1.64 -0.18
C ARG A 148 -3.18 -0.22 -0.48
N LEU A 149 -2.43 0.40 -1.38
CA LEU A 149 -2.81 1.66 -2.00
C LEU A 149 -3.02 1.40 -3.49
N ALA A 150 -4.21 1.68 -3.98
CA ALA A 150 -4.55 1.60 -5.39
C ALA A 150 -4.92 3.01 -5.87
N VAL A 151 -4.04 3.63 -6.65
CA VAL A 151 -4.20 5.01 -7.06
C VAL A 151 -4.25 5.10 -8.58
N ARG A 152 -5.33 5.65 -9.12
CA ARG A 152 -5.41 6.10 -10.49
C ARG A 152 -5.32 7.62 -10.51
N VAL A 153 -4.43 8.13 -11.31
CA VAL A 153 -4.34 9.55 -11.64
C VAL A 153 -4.77 9.73 -13.09
N GLY A 154 -5.77 10.56 -13.32
CA GLY A 154 -6.31 10.82 -14.65
C GLY A 154 -5.33 11.51 -15.59
N ASP A 155 -5.81 11.86 -16.78
CA ASP A 155 -5.03 12.56 -17.80
C ASP A 155 -4.89 14.05 -17.47
N ASN A 156 -3.83 14.70 -17.96
CA ASN A 156 -3.54 16.14 -17.78
C ASN A 156 -3.53 16.59 -16.32
N VAL A 157 -3.07 15.76 -15.39
CA VAL A 157 -3.01 16.07 -13.96
C VAL A 157 -1.60 16.46 -13.55
N LYS A 158 -1.49 17.47 -12.69
CA LYS A 158 -0.25 17.77 -11.97
C LYS A 158 -0.50 17.65 -10.48
N ALA A 159 0.09 16.64 -9.85
CA ALA A 159 -0.17 16.32 -8.45
C ALA A 159 1.08 15.88 -7.68
N THR A 160 1.02 16.06 -6.38
CA THR A 160 1.99 15.48 -5.43
C THR A 160 1.25 14.61 -4.44
N VAL A 161 1.75 13.40 -4.26
CA VAL A 161 1.28 12.46 -3.24
C VAL A 161 2.42 12.20 -2.26
N VAL A 162 2.11 12.24 -0.98
CA VAL A 162 3.02 11.87 0.11
C VAL A 162 2.50 10.59 0.73
N GLU A 163 3.26 9.51 0.63
CA GLU A 163 3.01 8.25 1.30
C GLU A 163 3.85 8.19 2.57
N ARG A 164 3.22 8.31 3.75
CA ARG A 164 3.91 8.23 5.04
C ARG A 164 3.74 6.87 5.68
N GLN A 165 4.87 6.25 5.98
CA GLN A 165 4.96 5.01 6.73
C GLN A 165 5.45 5.34 8.13
N ALA A 166 4.55 5.39 9.10
CA ALA A 166 4.86 5.78 10.48
C ALA A 166 4.51 4.68 11.48
N GLY A 167 5.14 4.70 12.63
CA GLY A 167 4.86 3.72 13.66
C GLY A 167 5.51 4.04 14.99
N THR A 168 5.03 3.39 16.07
CA THR A 168 5.49 3.64 17.44
C THR A 168 5.96 2.39 18.18
N ALA A 169 5.77 1.19 17.60
CA ALA A 169 6.07 -0.07 18.27
C ALA A 169 6.56 -1.14 17.28
N PRO A 170 7.16 -2.24 17.76
CA PRO A 170 7.59 -3.35 16.92
C PRO A 170 6.44 -3.89 16.07
N ALA A 171 6.67 -4.03 14.76
CA ALA A 171 5.67 -4.51 13.83
C ALA A 171 6.29 -5.21 12.61
N LEU A 172 5.48 -6.04 11.96
CA LEU A 172 5.65 -6.40 10.56
C LEU A 172 4.66 -5.60 9.74
N VAL A 173 5.16 -4.79 8.83
CA VAL A 173 4.33 -3.99 7.91
C VAL A 173 4.60 -4.44 6.49
N SER A 174 3.57 -4.82 5.75
CA SER A 174 3.66 -4.95 4.29
C SER A 174 2.73 -3.94 3.63
N SER A 175 3.27 -3.13 2.72
CA SER A 175 2.53 -2.13 1.96
C SER A 175 2.79 -2.32 0.47
N VAL A 176 1.72 -2.47 -0.31
CA VAL A 176 1.81 -2.56 -1.77
C VAL A 176 1.06 -1.39 -2.39
N SER A 177 1.79 -0.54 -3.09
CA SER A 177 1.25 0.62 -3.80
C SER A 177 1.21 0.34 -5.30
N ASN A 178 0.01 0.37 -5.87
CA ASN A 178 -0.26 0.19 -7.30
C ASN A 178 -0.77 1.51 -7.88
N ILE A 179 0.01 2.11 -8.78
CA ILE A 179 -0.25 3.44 -9.30
C ILE A 179 -0.45 3.37 -10.82
N VAL A 180 -1.52 3.95 -11.31
CA VAL A 180 -1.75 4.18 -12.74
C VAL A 180 -1.72 5.68 -12.97
N VAL A 181 -0.82 6.13 -13.81
CA VAL A 181 -0.64 7.54 -14.19
C VAL A 181 -1.16 7.72 -15.60
N GLY A 182 -2.14 8.60 -15.78
CA GLY A 182 -2.75 8.92 -17.07
C GLY A 182 -1.80 9.64 -18.03
N ASP A 183 -2.27 9.86 -19.25
CA ASP A 183 -1.51 10.53 -20.29
C ASP A 183 -1.26 12.01 -19.94
N ASP A 184 -0.16 12.59 -20.41
CA ASP A 184 0.22 14.00 -20.24
C ASP A 184 0.22 14.46 -18.75
N THR A 185 0.42 13.54 -17.80
CA THR A 185 0.33 13.78 -16.35
C THR A 185 1.73 13.87 -15.72
N GLU A 186 1.92 14.82 -14.81
CA GLU A 186 3.11 14.93 -13.95
C GLU A 186 2.75 14.55 -12.51
N LEU A 187 3.28 13.44 -12.02
CA LEU A 187 3.09 12.98 -10.65
C LEU A 187 4.41 12.96 -9.87
N VAL A 188 4.43 13.65 -8.74
CA VAL A 188 5.50 13.49 -7.74
C VAL A 188 4.97 12.59 -6.62
N TRP A 189 5.72 11.54 -6.30
CA TRP A 189 5.41 10.62 -5.21
C TRP A 189 6.56 10.56 -4.21
N LEU A 190 6.27 10.90 -2.97
CA LEU A 190 7.23 10.82 -1.87
C LEU A 190 6.83 9.69 -0.94
N ILE A 191 7.74 8.74 -0.69
CA ILE A 191 7.61 7.75 0.37
C ILE A 191 8.48 8.22 1.54
N VAL A 192 7.85 8.51 2.67
CA VAL A 192 8.53 8.98 3.88
C VAL A 192 8.42 7.89 4.95
N GLN A 193 9.57 7.35 5.36
CA GLN A 193 9.67 6.27 6.33
C GLN A 193 10.08 6.82 7.70
N GLU A 194 9.12 6.84 8.65
CA GLU A 194 9.30 7.35 10.02
C GLU A 194 9.05 6.24 11.06
N GLN A 195 9.30 5.02 10.65
CA GLN A 195 9.12 3.84 11.50
C GLN A 195 10.38 3.63 12.36
N PRO A 196 10.25 3.16 13.61
CA PRO A 196 11.42 2.81 14.43
C PRO A 196 12.14 1.57 13.90
N ASP A 197 13.41 1.39 14.27
CA ASP A 197 14.26 0.25 13.87
C ASP A 197 13.69 -1.12 14.26
N SER A 198 12.72 -1.15 15.17
CA SER A 198 12.00 -2.37 15.58
C SER A 198 10.92 -2.81 14.59
N VAL A 199 10.68 -2.05 13.51
CA VAL A 199 9.71 -2.40 12.46
C VAL A 199 10.41 -3.10 11.30
N THR A 200 9.88 -4.24 10.89
CA THR A 200 10.20 -4.84 9.60
C THR A 200 9.22 -4.32 8.57
N TYR A 201 9.71 -3.52 7.62
CA TYR A 201 8.90 -2.95 6.54
C TYR A 201 9.20 -3.66 5.21
N LEU A 202 8.14 -4.17 4.59
CA LEU A 202 8.15 -4.79 3.26
C LEU A 202 7.32 -3.93 2.32
N GLY A 203 7.98 -3.04 1.60
CA GLY A 203 7.34 -2.13 0.65
C GLY A 203 7.47 -2.61 -0.79
N GLN A 204 6.41 -2.45 -1.59
CA GLN A 204 6.43 -2.67 -3.03
C GLN A 204 5.67 -1.54 -3.72
N PHE A 205 6.32 -0.92 -4.69
CA PHE A 205 5.74 0.15 -5.49
C PHE A 205 5.69 -0.27 -6.95
N ASN A 206 4.49 -0.27 -7.53
CA ASN A 206 4.23 -0.63 -8.91
C ASN A 206 3.59 0.55 -9.63
N ALA A 207 4.13 0.96 -10.76
CA ALA A 207 3.61 2.06 -11.54
C ALA A 207 3.42 1.69 -13.01
N TRP A 208 2.31 2.09 -13.57
CA TRP A 208 2.01 2.11 -15.00
C TRP A 208 1.88 3.55 -15.43
N ILE A 209 2.67 3.94 -16.39
CA ILE A 209 2.84 5.34 -16.78
C ILE A 209 2.31 5.53 -18.18
N GLY A 210 1.37 6.44 -18.36
CA GLY A 210 0.76 6.80 -19.62
C GLY A 210 1.71 7.52 -20.58
N LYS A 211 1.19 7.85 -21.74
CA LYS A 211 1.95 8.53 -22.80
C LYS A 211 2.27 9.95 -22.36
N ASN A 212 3.50 10.43 -22.62
CA ASN A 212 4.03 11.74 -22.26
C ASN A 212 3.94 12.03 -20.75
N ALA A 213 3.62 11.06 -19.90
CA ALA A 213 3.53 11.25 -18.48
C ALA A 213 4.89 11.13 -17.80
N LYS A 214 5.00 11.76 -16.63
CA LYS A 214 6.21 11.76 -15.82
C LYS A 214 5.88 11.40 -14.38
N LEU A 215 6.51 10.36 -13.87
CA LEU A 215 6.52 10.03 -12.46
C LEU A 215 7.89 10.34 -11.87
N THR A 216 7.91 11.13 -10.80
CA THR A 216 9.11 11.36 -9.99
C THR A 216 8.89 10.72 -8.62
N LEU A 217 9.68 9.68 -8.30
CA LEU A 217 9.60 8.96 -7.03
C LEU A 217 10.79 9.32 -6.13
N PHE A 218 10.50 9.73 -4.89
CA PHE A 218 11.49 9.88 -3.83
C PHE A 218 11.16 8.93 -2.69
N VAL A 219 12.20 8.33 -2.10
CA VAL A 219 12.13 7.51 -0.89
C VAL A 219 13.11 8.08 0.13
N MET A 220 12.65 8.41 1.32
CA MET A 220 13.47 8.98 2.40
C MET A 220 13.09 8.42 3.78
#